data_b88c49f2f8cba7d169df828e14a59231
#
_entry.id   b88c49f2f8cba7d169df828e14a59231
#
_cell.length_a   1.000
_cell.length_b   1.000
_cell.length_c   1.000
_cell.angle_alpha   90.00
_cell.angle_beta   90.00
_cell.angle_gamma   90.00
#
_symmetry.space_group_name_H-M   'P 1'
#
loop_
_entity.id
_entity.type
_entity.pdbx_description
1 polymer ?
#
loop_
_entity_poly.entity_id
_entity_poly.type
_entity_poly.pdbx_seq_one_letter_code
_entity_poly.pdbx_strand_id
1 'polypeptide(L)'
;MNYGAVYHRAGGQYCYPKNQDELIINLKTGYEVEQVWLVSGDPYEAGIAGGAERWKGTKEEIFFKKDLKFQRWWTTTVRPPYKRLKYYFILRAGEEYYYYFENGFLTEEQMEKEGRMLQYFICPWMNESDI
;
A
#
# COMPACT_ATOMS: atom_id res chain seq x y z
N MET A 1 2.77 12.59 -13.99
CA MET A 1 1.77 12.00 -13.09
C MET A 1 1.08 13.04 -12.24
N ASN A 2 -0.23 12.93 -12.08
CA ASN A 2 -0.97 13.87 -11.24
C ASN A 2 -0.98 13.35 -9.79
N TYR A 3 -0.03 13.82 -9.00
CA TYR A 3 0.10 13.38 -7.61
C TYR A 3 -1.12 13.74 -6.75
N GLY A 4 -1.76 14.86 -7.06
CA GLY A 4 -2.93 15.29 -6.31
C GLY A 4 -4.15 14.40 -6.46
N ALA A 5 -4.17 13.57 -7.49
CA ALA A 5 -5.26 12.64 -7.71
C ALA A 5 -5.06 11.31 -6.97
N VAL A 6 -3.86 11.07 -6.43
CA VAL A 6 -3.56 9.82 -5.73
C VAL A 6 -3.81 10.00 -4.24
N TYR A 7 -4.60 9.10 -3.67
CA TYR A 7 -4.88 9.18 -2.25
C TYR A 7 -5.16 7.81 -1.65
N HIS A 8 -4.59 7.60 -0.49
CA HIS A 8 -4.84 6.47 0.37
C HIS A 8 -4.50 6.84 1.80
N ARG A 9 -5.23 6.26 2.75
CA ARG A 9 -4.85 6.32 4.17
C ARG A 9 -5.20 4.97 4.80
N ALA A 10 -4.53 4.65 5.88
CA ALA A 10 -4.74 3.39 6.58
C ALA A 10 -5.94 3.49 7.51
N GLY A 11 -7.12 3.74 6.93
CA GLY A 11 -8.33 3.85 7.71
C GLY A 11 -9.49 4.33 6.85
N GLY A 12 -10.68 4.43 7.47
CA GLY A 12 -11.88 4.88 6.81
C GLY A 12 -12.26 3.98 5.64
N GLN A 13 -12.70 4.57 4.56
CA GLN A 13 -13.09 3.83 3.37
C GLN A 13 -11.91 3.32 2.56
N TYR A 14 -10.68 3.67 2.93
CA TYR A 14 -9.49 3.27 2.20
C TYR A 14 -8.84 2.01 2.76
N CYS A 15 -9.15 1.65 4.00
CA CYS A 15 -8.59 0.47 4.64
C CYS A 15 -9.53 0.07 5.77
N TYR A 16 -10.26 -1.02 5.57
CA TYR A 16 -11.26 -1.43 6.56
C TYR A 16 -11.46 -2.94 6.53
N PRO A 17 -11.85 -3.53 7.67
CA PRO A 17 -12.09 -4.97 7.71
C PRO A 17 -13.35 -5.35 6.95
N LYS A 18 -13.24 -6.38 6.13
CA LYS A 18 -14.37 -6.98 5.46
C LYS A 18 -15.06 -8.00 6.35
N ASN A 19 -14.25 -8.71 7.12
CA ASN A 19 -14.69 -9.68 8.11
C ASN A 19 -13.56 -9.87 9.11
N GLN A 20 -13.59 -10.93 9.90
CA GLN A 20 -12.58 -11.16 10.92
C GLN A 20 -11.19 -11.45 10.38
N ASP A 21 -11.11 -11.91 9.14
CA ASP A 21 -9.84 -12.36 8.57
C ASP A 21 -9.36 -11.53 7.39
N GLU A 22 -10.24 -10.74 6.80
CA GLU A 22 -9.93 -10.05 5.56
C GLU A 22 -10.05 -8.54 5.68
N LEU A 23 -9.12 -7.85 5.03
CA LEU A 23 -9.04 -6.41 5.03
C LEU A 23 -9.17 -5.90 3.60
N ILE A 24 -10.02 -4.91 3.39
CA ILE A 24 -10.16 -4.28 2.09
C ILE A 24 -9.30 -3.04 2.03
N ILE A 25 -8.53 -2.92 0.96
CA ILE A 25 -7.67 -1.77 0.71
C ILE A 25 -8.07 -1.11 -0.59
N ASN A 26 -8.34 0.18 -0.53
CA ASN A 26 -8.75 0.99 -1.67
C ASN A 26 -7.75 2.11 -1.91
N LEU A 27 -7.38 2.31 -3.16
CA LEU A 27 -6.48 3.38 -3.57
C LEU A 27 -7.17 4.20 -4.65
N LYS A 28 -7.07 5.51 -4.53
CA LYS A 28 -7.61 6.44 -5.51
C LYS A 28 -6.47 7.01 -6.34
N THR A 29 -6.62 7.01 -7.66
CA THR A 29 -5.62 7.58 -8.57
C THR A 29 -6.30 8.35 -9.70
N GLY A 30 -5.50 9.06 -10.50
CA GLY A 30 -5.96 9.56 -11.78
C GLY A 30 -5.99 8.43 -12.82
N TYR A 31 -6.52 8.73 -13.99
CA TYR A 31 -6.64 7.74 -15.05
C TYR A 31 -5.32 7.38 -15.71
N GLU A 32 -4.30 8.20 -15.53
CA GLU A 32 -2.99 7.94 -16.11
C GLU A 32 -2.29 6.76 -15.45
N VAL A 33 -2.71 6.36 -14.25
CA VAL A 33 -2.16 5.19 -13.59
C VAL A 33 -2.76 3.94 -14.21
N GLU A 34 -1.91 3.11 -14.80
CA GLU A 34 -2.35 1.95 -15.57
C GLU A 34 -2.21 0.64 -14.80
N GLN A 35 -1.28 0.58 -13.87
CA GLN A 35 -1.07 -0.60 -13.04
C GLN A 35 -0.75 -0.18 -11.62
N VAL A 36 -1.20 -0.99 -10.67
CA VAL A 36 -0.92 -0.78 -9.26
C VAL A 36 -0.55 -2.11 -8.63
N TRP A 37 0.47 -2.11 -7.79
CA TRP A 37 0.83 -3.26 -6.98
C TRP A 37 0.76 -2.86 -5.52
N LEU A 38 0.32 -3.79 -4.70
CA LEU A 38 0.40 -3.67 -3.26
C LEU A 38 1.57 -4.50 -2.78
N VAL A 39 2.47 -3.89 -2.02
CA VAL A 39 3.56 -4.62 -1.37
C VAL A 39 3.24 -4.63 0.10
N SER A 40 2.97 -5.80 0.65
CA SER A 40 2.47 -5.92 2.01
C SER A 40 3.06 -7.11 2.76
N GLY A 41 2.96 -7.06 4.08
CA GLY A 41 3.42 -8.14 4.91
C GLY A 41 3.33 -7.79 6.39
N ASP A 42 3.76 -8.73 7.22
CA ASP A 42 3.82 -8.52 8.65
C ASP A 42 4.90 -7.49 8.95
N PRO A 43 4.61 -6.49 9.79
CA PRO A 43 5.62 -5.48 10.15
C PRO A 43 6.91 -6.06 10.74
N TYR A 44 6.83 -7.24 11.34
CA TYR A 44 7.99 -7.87 11.98
C TYR A 44 8.66 -8.92 11.12
N GLU A 45 8.24 -9.05 9.88
CA GLU A 45 8.67 -10.14 9.00
C GLU A 45 10.18 -10.26 8.83
N ALA A 46 10.89 -9.15 8.70
CA ALA A 46 12.31 -9.19 8.37
C ALA A 46 13.20 -8.51 9.39
N GLY A 47 12.66 -7.74 10.30
CA GLY A 47 13.48 -6.84 11.11
C GLY A 47 13.97 -7.39 12.42
N ILE A 48 13.41 -8.47 12.89
CA ILE A 48 13.70 -8.92 14.25
C ILE A 48 15.04 -9.61 14.36
N ALA A 49 15.32 -10.53 13.48
CA ALA A 49 16.51 -11.35 13.58
C ALA A 49 17.74 -10.72 12.97
N GLY A 50 17.58 -9.98 11.91
CA GLY A 50 18.70 -9.49 11.14
C GLY A 50 19.12 -8.07 11.43
N GLY A 51 18.24 -7.26 11.88
CA GLY A 51 18.53 -5.86 12.17
C GLY A 51 19.00 -5.02 10.98
N ALA A 52 19.75 -5.60 10.10
CA ALA A 52 20.32 -4.89 8.96
C ALA A 52 19.52 -5.06 7.68
N GLU A 53 18.65 -6.04 7.62
CA GLU A 53 17.90 -6.28 6.41
C GLU A 53 16.67 -5.39 6.30
N ARG A 54 16.48 -4.89 5.09
CA ARG A 54 15.29 -4.10 4.78
C ARG A 54 14.07 -5.03 4.72
N TRP A 55 12.97 -4.55 5.25
CA TRP A 55 11.69 -5.24 5.12
C TRP A 55 11.30 -5.34 3.64
N LYS A 56 10.85 -6.50 3.19
CA LYS A 56 10.56 -6.74 1.78
C LYS A 56 9.07 -6.82 1.46
N GLY A 57 8.33 -7.59 2.21
CA GLY A 57 6.93 -7.81 1.91
C GLY A 57 6.70 -8.68 0.69
N THR A 58 5.44 -8.85 0.34
CA THR A 58 5.02 -9.58 -0.85
C THR A 58 4.35 -8.63 -1.82
N LYS A 59 4.77 -8.66 -3.08
CA LYS A 59 4.26 -7.78 -4.13
C LYS A 59 3.17 -8.51 -4.91
N GLU A 60 1.98 -7.92 -4.95
CA GLU A 60 0.85 -8.46 -5.69
C GLU A 60 0.18 -7.36 -6.51
N GLU A 61 -0.13 -7.66 -7.77
CA GLU A 61 -0.81 -6.70 -8.61
C GLU A 61 -2.28 -6.59 -8.24
N ILE A 62 -2.80 -5.36 -8.25
CA ILE A 62 -4.22 -5.10 -8.02
C ILE A 62 -4.91 -5.02 -9.38
N PHE A 63 -5.79 -5.97 -9.67
CA PHE A 63 -6.46 -6.04 -10.95
C PHE A 63 -7.83 -5.38 -10.97
N PHE A 64 -8.50 -5.34 -9.84
CA PHE A 64 -9.83 -4.75 -9.79
C PHE A 64 -9.75 -3.24 -9.74
N LYS A 65 -10.30 -2.58 -10.75
CA LYS A 65 -10.36 -1.13 -10.82
C LYS A 65 -11.71 -0.69 -11.34
N LYS A 66 -12.12 0.51 -10.92
CA LYS A 66 -13.37 1.11 -11.33
C LYS A 66 -13.14 2.58 -11.64
N ASP A 67 -13.53 3.00 -12.84
CA ASP A 67 -13.40 4.39 -13.23
C ASP A 67 -14.62 5.17 -12.76
N LEU A 68 -14.36 6.21 -11.97
CA LEU A 68 -15.36 7.15 -11.53
C LEU A 68 -15.22 8.43 -12.35
N LYS A 69 -16.04 9.43 -12.09
CA LYS A 69 -16.11 10.62 -12.93
C LYS A 69 -14.77 11.36 -13.08
N PHE A 70 -14.00 11.46 -12.01
CA PHE A 70 -12.73 12.20 -12.03
C PHE A 70 -11.55 11.39 -11.57
N GLN A 71 -11.76 10.11 -11.26
CA GLN A 71 -10.70 9.33 -10.63
C GLN A 71 -10.93 7.84 -10.88
N ARG A 72 -9.89 7.08 -10.61
CA ARG A 72 -9.92 5.61 -10.71
C ARG A 72 -9.72 5.03 -9.32
N TRP A 73 -10.58 4.08 -8.97
CA TRP A 73 -10.46 3.33 -7.73
C TRP A 73 -9.85 1.97 -7.99
N TRP A 74 -8.91 1.61 -7.14
CA TRP A 74 -8.27 0.29 -7.16
C TRP A 74 -8.61 -0.38 -5.85
N THR A 75 -9.06 -1.64 -5.91
CA THR A 75 -9.51 -2.36 -4.74
C THR A 75 -8.85 -3.72 -4.66
N THR A 76 -8.39 -4.09 -3.49
CA THR A 76 -7.90 -5.43 -3.23
C THR A 76 -8.28 -5.88 -1.84
N THR A 77 -8.27 -7.20 -1.64
CA THR A 77 -8.55 -7.82 -0.35
C THR A 77 -7.31 -8.58 0.08
N VAL A 78 -6.88 -8.38 1.32
CA VAL A 78 -5.74 -9.07 1.87
C VAL A 78 -6.15 -9.82 3.13
N ARG A 79 -5.39 -10.86 3.46
CA ARG A 79 -5.67 -11.70 4.61
C ARG A 79 -4.41 -11.81 5.48
N PRO A 80 -4.13 -10.80 6.29
CA PRO A 80 -2.91 -10.81 7.13
C PRO A 80 -3.00 -11.91 8.18
N PRO A 81 -1.99 -12.78 8.29
CA PRO A 81 -2.06 -13.92 9.20
C PRO A 81 -2.15 -13.55 10.67
N TYR A 82 -1.61 -12.40 11.04
CA TYR A 82 -1.61 -11.97 12.44
C TYR A 82 -2.40 -10.69 12.67
N LYS A 83 -3.29 -10.36 11.76
CA LYS A 83 -4.13 -9.17 11.83
C LYS A 83 -3.33 -7.87 11.99
N ARG A 84 -2.18 -7.83 11.36
CA ARG A 84 -1.36 -6.63 11.30
C ARG A 84 -0.71 -6.59 9.94
N LEU A 85 -0.62 -5.40 9.38
CA LEU A 85 -0.17 -5.23 8.01
C LEU A 85 0.63 -3.95 7.87
N LYS A 86 1.75 -4.07 7.18
CA LYS A 86 2.60 -2.97 6.79
C LYS A 86 2.66 -3.01 5.27
N TYR A 87 2.46 -1.86 4.61
CA TYR A 87 2.35 -1.89 3.15
C TYR A 87 2.66 -0.56 2.51
N TYR A 88 2.87 -0.61 1.21
CA TYR A 88 2.96 0.55 0.34
C TYR A 88 2.49 0.13 -1.05
N PHE A 89 2.36 1.12 -1.94
CA PHE A 89 1.90 0.87 -3.30
C PHE A 89 2.97 1.19 -4.30
N ILE A 90 2.97 0.46 -5.41
CA ILE A 90 3.76 0.79 -6.59
C ILE A 90 2.76 1.12 -7.69
N LEU A 91 2.93 2.28 -8.33
CA LEU A 91 2.05 2.74 -9.39
C LEU A 91 2.85 2.89 -10.68
N ARG A 92 2.27 2.48 -11.80
CA ARG A 92 2.89 2.71 -13.10
C ARG A 92 2.01 3.66 -13.91
N ALA A 93 2.61 4.74 -14.40
CA ALA A 93 1.98 5.68 -15.31
C ALA A 93 2.91 5.84 -16.50
N GLY A 94 2.50 5.33 -17.67
CA GLY A 94 3.38 5.25 -18.82
C GLY A 94 4.54 4.31 -18.56
N GLU A 95 5.75 4.82 -18.69
CA GLU A 95 6.96 4.04 -18.45
C GLU A 95 7.58 4.29 -17.09
N GLU A 96 6.95 5.15 -16.29
CA GLU A 96 7.48 5.53 -14.99
C GLU A 96 6.82 4.78 -13.86
N TYR A 97 7.62 4.42 -12.85
CA TYR A 97 7.15 3.77 -11.65
C TYR A 97 7.28 4.71 -10.47
N TYR A 98 6.25 4.73 -9.62
CA TYR A 98 6.19 5.57 -8.44
C TYR A 98 5.89 4.71 -7.23
N TYR A 99 6.57 4.97 -6.13
CA TYR A 99 6.42 4.24 -4.89
C TYR A 99 5.70 5.13 -3.90
N TYR A 100 4.51 4.74 -3.49
CA TYR A 100 3.63 5.56 -2.68
C TYR A 100 3.59 5.07 -1.25
N PHE A 101 4.08 5.93 -0.34
CA PHE A 101 4.14 5.68 1.09
C PHE A 101 3.27 6.69 1.82
N GLU A 102 3.10 6.51 3.13
CA GLU A 102 2.31 7.42 3.92
C GLU A 102 2.81 8.87 3.84
N ASN A 103 4.10 9.06 3.76
CA ASN A 103 4.69 10.39 3.68
C ASN A 103 4.90 10.91 2.26
N GLY A 104 4.41 10.20 1.23
CA GLY A 104 4.47 10.70 -0.14
C GLY A 104 5.07 9.73 -1.12
N PHE A 105 5.52 10.27 -2.25
CA PHE A 105 6.01 9.47 -3.36
C PHE A 105 7.52 9.45 -3.45
N LEU A 106 8.03 8.31 -3.89
CA LEU A 106 9.43 8.18 -4.25
C LEU A 106 9.52 7.62 -5.66
N THR A 107 10.53 8.07 -6.41
CA THR A 107 10.86 7.45 -7.69
C THR A 107 11.70 6.20 -7.41
N GLU A 108 11.89 5.38 -8.46
CA GLU A 108 12.69 4.18 -8.35
C GLU A 108 14.11 4.49 -7.87
N GLU A 109 14.68 5.59 -8.39
CA GLU A 109 16.01 6.00 -7.99
C GLU A 109 16.07 6.42 -6.51
N GLN A 110 15.05 7.14 -6.05
CA GLN A 110 14.98 7.56 -4.65
C GLN A 110 14.81 6.38 -3.70
N MET A 111 14.12 5.35 -4.14
CA MET A 111 13.95 4.13 -3.33
C MET A 111 15.29 3.50 -2.96
N GLU A 112 16.22 3.49 -3.89
CA GLU A 112 17.53 2.91 -3.65
C GLU A 112 18.34 3.71 -2.64
N LYS A 113 18.17 5.03 -2.67
CA LYS A 113 18.95 5.93 -1.80
C LYS A 113 18.35 6.10 -0.42
N GLU A 114 17.04 6.13 -0.33
CA GLU A 114 16.35 6.54 0.90
C GLU A 114 15.62 5.42 1.62
N GLY A 115 16.01 4.19 1.39
CA GLY A 115 15.31 3.05 1.94
C GLY A 115 15.11 3.06 3.45
N ARG A 116 15.92 3.78 4.18
CA ARG A 116 15.81 3.82 5.64
C ARG A 116 14.80 4.85 6.14
N MET A 117 14.34 5.74 5.26
CA MET A 117 13.43 6.82 5.63
C MET A 117 11.99 6.54 5.20
N LEU A 118 11.70 5.31 4.80
CA LEU A 118 10.38 4.96 4.30
C LEU A 118 9.35 4.92 5.43
N GLN A 119 8.23 5.56 5.20
CA GLN A 119 7.11 5.52 6.13
C GLN A 119 5.98 4.72 5.51
N TYR A 120 5.93 3.45 5.87
CA TYR A 120 4.91 2.54 5.37
C TYR A 120 3.54 2.87 5.94
N PHE A 121 2.49 2.51 5.21
CA PHE A 121 1.16 2.49 5.79
C PHE A 121 1.09 1.34 6.79
N ILE A 122 0.52 1.60 7.94
CA ILE A 122 0.35 0.58 8.97
C ILE A 122 -1.14 0.44 9.23
N CYS A 123 -1.65 -0.76 9.04
CA CYS A 123 -3.06 -1.02 9.24
C CYS A 123 -3.41 -1.01 10.74
N PRO A 124 -4.41 -0.21 11.14
CA PRO A 124 -4.85 -0.18 12.55
C PRO A 124 -5.84 -1.30 12.89
N TRP A 125 -6.13 -2.17 11.94
CA TRP A 125 -7.18 -3.18 12.08
C TRP A 125 -7.05 -4.04 13.31
N MET A 126 -5.84 -4.40 13.67
CA MET A 126 -5.62 -5.26 14.81
C MET A 126 -6.11 -4.68 16.14
N ASN A 127 -6.22 -3.37 16.21
CA ASN A 127 -6.65 -2.74 17.44
C ASN A 127 -8.12 -2.97 17.74
N GLU A 128 -8.91 -3.23 16.72
CA GLU A 128 -10.33 -3.44 16.87
C GLU A 128 -10.66 -4.83 17.38
N SER A 129 -9.76 -5.75 17.22
CA SER A 129 -9.97 -7.11 17.68
C SER A 129 -9.96 -7.20 19.20
N ASP A 130 -9.51 -6.17 19.87
CA ASP A 130 -9.45 -6.13 21.32
C ASP A 130 -10.75 -5.66 21.96
N ILE A 131 -11.68 -5.26 21.17
CA ILE A 131 -12.94 -4.70 21.66
C ILE A 131 -13.97 -5.79 21.95
#